data_53152fb7bc96ecc4947bbd9da0bc52ff
#
_entry.id   53152fb7bc96ecc4947bbd9da0bc52ff
#
_cell.length_a   1.000
_cell.length_b   1.000
_cell.length_c   1.000
_cell.angle_alpha   90.00
_cell.angle_beta   90.00
_cell.angle_gamma   90.00
#
_symmetry.space_group_name_H-M   'P 1'
#
loop_
_entity.id
_entity.type
_entity.pdbx_description
1 polymer ?
#
loop_
_entity_poly.entity_id
_entity_poly.type
_entity_poly.pdbx_seq_one_letter_code
_entity_poly.pdbx_strand_id
1 'polypeptide(L)'
;MRYQKVCQSRRLAFRYTQILAKCKKDALVSENLSELYSNQRTLFGRGSLDKLVPLLTARPQPTLLFCGQSFLQGPAYARLKAGLNDHIIGYEIVSHEASPAEIDGWVARWRGHVDRVVAIGGGSVLDAAKAFSAMVQHPLPTARYLEKVGDTAVQPITLPLIAIPTTAGTGSEVTQNAVVTDQRDIQIKASLRHPVFVPEVAILDADLLKGAPDRVLATCGIDAFTHLFEAYLSGKGNLFTRQLALTGLRQFVQAWPALNREDAAGDAAREAMMMASWLGGVSLSSAGLGVIHGIAGELGAIKPFHHGEVCGRLLFPFLDLLSDSEQPLQRKLMAELHPQLFSETTDSPAQFLKQWLQQQAITPFWQDGPSLSRAEVEWILARANSKNSLVNYSREQMQMMIAQAWEITA
;
A
#
# COMPACT_ATOMS: atom_id res chain seq x y z
N MET A 1 35.55 -0.54 -55.50
CA MET A 1 34.66 0.28 -54.62
C MET A 1 33.34 -0.37 -54.18
N ARG A 2 32.74 -1.33 -54.90
CA ARG A 2 31.47 -1.99 -54.46
C ARG A 2 31.65 -3.00 -53.29
N TYR A 3 32.77 -3.69 -53.18
CA TYR A 3 33.02 -4.69 -52.13
C TYR A 3 33.26 -4.10 -50.73
N GLN A 4 33.83 -2.92 -50.61
CA GLN A 4 34.04 -2.26 -49.32
C GLN A 4 32.74 -1.74 -48.65
N LYS A 5 31.76 -1.28 -49.46
CA LYS A 5 30.46 -0.83 -48.93
C LYS A 5 29.60 -1.97 -48.39
N VAL A 6 29.69 -3.17 -48.96
CA VAL A 6 28.96 -4.36 -48.51
C VAL A 6 29.54 -4.89 -47.18
N CYS A 7 30.88 -4.82 -47.00
CA CYS A 7 31.53 -5.23 -45.75
C CYS A 7 31.22 -4.26 -44.57
N GLN A 8 31.12 -2.94 -44.85
CA GLN A 8 30.74 -1.96 -43.83
C GLN A 8 29.28 -2.11 -43.43
N SER A 9 28.35 -2.38 -44.36
CA SER A 9 26.93 -2.59 -44.02
C SER A 9 26.70 -3.85 -43.18
N ARG A 10 27.45 -4.94 -43.46
CA ARG A 10 27.36 -6.17 -42.64
C ARG A 10 27.95 -5.98 -41.22
N ARG A 11 29.02 -5.21 -41.07
CA ARG A 11 29.59 -4.88 -39.76
C ARG A 11 28.69 -3.95 -38.96
N LEU A 12 28.00 -3.01 -39.59
CA LEU A 12 27.01 -2.17 -38.97
C LEU A 12 25.77 -2.99 -38.53
N ALA A 13 25.25 -3.85 -39.40
CA ALA A 13 24.13 -4.74 -39.07
C ALA A 13 24.49 -5.70 -37.94
N PHE A 14 25.69 -6.28 -37.92
CA PHE A 14 26.14 -7.16 -36.84
C PHE A 14 26.33 -6.40 -35.51
N ARG A 15 26.87 -5.17 -35.52
CA ARG A 15 26.92 -4.30 -34.33
C ARG A 15 25.53 -3.90 -33.86
N TYR A 16 24.61 -3.59 -34.77
CA TYR A 16 23.20 -3.26 -34.43
C TYR A 16 22.51 -4.45 -33.80
N THR A 17 22.73 -5.66 -34.32
CA THR A 17 22.17 -6.90 -33.76
C THR A 17 22.76 -7.21 -32.38
N GLN A 18 24.08 -6.95 -32.17
CA GLN A 18 24.70 -7.11 -30.85
C GLN A 18 24.21 -6.04 -29.85
N ILE A 19 24.03 -4.80 -30.30
CA ILE A 19 23.47 -3.72 -29.47
C ILE A 19 22.00 -4.04 -29.12
N LEU A 20 21.20 -4.50 -30.07
CA LEU A 20 19.82 -4.94 -29.82
C LEU A 20 19.75 -6.17 -28.92
N ALA A 21 20.68 -7.14 -29.09
CA ALA A 21 20.77 -8.30 -28.21
C ALA A 21 21.25 -7.93 -26.79
N LYS A 22 22.12 -6.94 -26.66
CA LYS A 22 22.57 -6.39 -25.39
C LYS A 22 21.45 -5.56 -24.74
N CYS A 23 20.75 -4.71 -25.51
CA CYS A 23 19.57 -4.01 -25.05
C CYS A 23 18.43 -4.97 -24.63
N LYS A 24 18.25 -6.11 -25.30
CA LYS A 24 17.30 -7.16 -24.89
C LYS A 24 17.74 -7.89 -23.62
N LYS A 25 19.04 -8.06 -23.36
CA LYS A 25 19.56 -8.64 -22.12
C LYS A 25 19.53 -7.65 -20.95
N ASP A 26 19.67 -6.35 -21.23
CA ASP A 26 19.64 -5.29 -20.22
C ASP A 26 18.24 -4.66 -20.06
N ALA A 27 17.29 -4.99 -20.93
CA ALA A 27 15.92 -4.51 -20.84
C ALA A 27 15.18 -5.30 -19.76
N LEU A 28 14.93 -4.64 -18.64
CA LEU A 28 13.95 -5.00 -17.63
C LEU A 28 12.48 -4.97 -18.17
N VAL A 29 12.31 -5.03 -19.48
CA VAL A 29 11.00 -5.09 -20.13
C VAL A 29 10.59 -6.55 -20.16
N SER A 30 9.64 -6.94 -19.32
CA SER A 30 8.96 -8.21 -19.44
C SER A 30 8.28 -8.27 -20.81
N GLU A 31 8.37 -9.40 -21.50
CA GLU A 31 7.60 -9.63 -22.75
C GLU A 31 6.09 -9.74 -22.48
N ASN A 32 5.69 -9.68 -21.21
CA ASN A 32 4.30 -9.75 -20.75
C ASN A 32 3.64 -8.38 -20.75
N LEU A 33 2.36 -8.37 -21.06
CA LEU A 33 1.50 -7.19 -20.95
C LEU A 33 1.61 -6.61 -19.53
N SER A 34 1.86 -5.31 -19.43
CA SER A 34 1.93 -4.59 -18.16
C SER A 34 0.65 -3.80 -17.94
N GLU A 35 -0.01 -4.04 -16.83
CA GLU A 35 -1.22 -3.31 -16.42
C GLU A 35 -0.88 -2.32 -15.31
N LEU A 36 -1.55 -1.17 -15.32
CA LEU A 36 -1.47 -0.15 -14.30
C LEU A 36 -2.88 0.23 -13.85
N TYR A 37 -3.15 0.09 -12.56
CA TYR A 37 -4.42 0.47 -11.95
C TYR A 37 -4.27 1.78 -11.18
N SER A 38 -5.20 2.72 -11.40
CA SER A 38 -5.24 4.01 -10.72
C SER A 38 -6.67 4.55 -10.72
N ASN A 39 -6.91 5.60 -9.93
CA ASN A 39 -8.16 6.34 -9.92
C ASN A 39 -8.45 6.97 -11.29
N GLN A 40 -9.72 7.13 -11.62
CA GLN A 40 -10.12 7.92 -12.80
C GLN A 40 -9.73 9.40 -12.61
N ARG A 41 -9.79 9.87 -11.35
CA ARG A 41 -9.39 11.24 -10.98
C ARG A 41 -8.73 11.26 -9.62
N THR A 42 -7.55 11.88 -9.54
CA THR A 42 -6.84 12.15 -8.28
C THR A 42 -6.71 13.67 -8.09
N LEU A 43 -7.16 14.18 -6.96
CA LEU A 43 -6.98 15.56 -6.54
C LEU A 43 -5.90 15.56 -5.45
N PHE A 44 -4.80 16.26 -5.69
CA PHE A 44 -3.65 16.29 -4.78
C PHE A 44 -3.30 17.72 -4.41
N GLY A 45 -2.97 17.94 -3.14
CA GLY A 45 -2.48 19.20 -2.59
C GLY A 45 -3.27 19.63 -1.36
N ARG A 46 -2.68 20.52 -0.59
CA ARG A 46 -3.27 21.06 0.64
C ARG A 46 -4.56 21.81 0.34
N GLY A 47 -5.58 21.60 1.15
CA GLY A 47 -6.91 22.17 0.95
C GLY A 47 -7.73 21.51 -0.15
N SER A 48 -7.24 20.42 -0.78
CA SER A 48 -8.00 19.70 -1.82
C SER A 48 -9.29 19.08 -1.30
N LEU A 49 -9.42 18.84 0.01
CA LEU A 49 -10.66 18.39 0.66
C LEU A 49 -11.85 19.32 0.36
N ASP A 50 -11.62 20.61 0.18
CA ASP A 50 -12.69 21.59 -0.13
C ASP A 50 -13.33 21.34 -1.51
N LYS A 51 -12.74 20.48 -2.34
CA LYS A 51 -13.35 20.02 -3.61
C LYS A 51 -14.45 18.97 -3.42
N LEU A 52 -14.59 18.36 -2.22
CA LEU A 52 -15.59 17.33 -1.97
C LEU A 52 -17.01 17.82 -2.20
N VAL A 53 -17.43 18.91 -1.55
CA VAL A 53 -18.79 19.44 -1.68
C VAL A 53 -19.10 19.82 -3.14
N PRO A 54 -18.24 20.55 -3.88
CA PRO A 54 -18.46 20.77 -5.32
C PRO A 54 -18.61 19.49 -6.15
N LEU A 55 -17.87 18.41 -5.85
CA LEU A 55 -18.01 17.13 -6.54
C LEU A 55 -19.38 16.48 -6.27
N LEU A 56 -19.85 16.54 -5.01
CA LEU A 56 -21.17 16.02 -4.62
C LEU A 56 -22.29 16.81 -5.30
N THR A 57 -22.17 18.14 -5.35
CA THR A 57 -23.13 19.05 -5.97
C THR A 57 -23.21 18.89 -7.47
N ALA A 58 -22.08 18.66 -8.13
CA ALA A 58 -22.03 18.48 -9.59
C ALA A 58 -22.77 17.23 -10.08
N ARG A 59 -22.89 16.21 -9.23
CA ARG A 59 -23.61 14.96 -9.50
C ARG A 59 -24.39 14.53 -8.26
N PRO A 60 -25.58 15.11 -8.01
CA PRO A 60 -26.39 14.79 -6.82
C PRO A 60 -26.84 13.31 -6.85
N GLN A 61 -26.56 12.58 -5.77
CA GLN A 61 -26.93 11.17 -5.59
C GLN A 61 -27.05 10.87 -4.10
N PRO A 62 -27.94 9.93 -3.68
CA PRO A 62 -27.95 9.42 -2.31
C PRO A 62 -26.57 8.90 -1.92
N THR A 63 -25.90 9.59 -1.00
CA THR A 63 -24.51 9.34 -0.65
C THR A 63 -24.36 8.92 0.81
N LEU A 64 -23.70 7.77 1.06
CA LEU A 64 -23.35 7.30 2.40
C LEU A 64 -21.90 7.70 2.73
N LEU A 65 -21.67 8.24 3.93
CA LEU A 65 -20.35 8.59 4.40
C LEU A 65 -19.82 7.54 5.38
N PHE A 66 -18.70 6.92 5.04
CA PHE A 66 -17.86 6.15 5.95
C PHE A 66 -16.78 7.05 6.53
N CYS A 67 -16.63 7.09 7.85
CA CYS A 67 -15.56 7.89 8.46
C CYS A 67 -15.14 7.36 9.83
N GLY A 68 -13.95 7.80 10.28
CA GLY A 68 -13.52 7.60 11.66
C GLY A 68 -14.17 8.63 12.61
N GLN A 69 -14.29 8.28 13.87
CA GLN A 69 -14.82 9.19 14.91
C GLN A 69 -14.01 10.50 15.02
N SER A 70 -12.70 10.42 14.86
CA SER A 70 -11.80 11.59 14.90
C SER A 70 -12.10 12.61 13.81
N PHE A 71 -12.50 12.18 12.61
CA PHE A 71 -12.90 13.10 11.55
C PHE A 71 -14.13 13.91 11.97
N LEU A 72 -15.16 13.29 12.51
CA LEU A 72 -16.40 13.97 12.94
C LEU A 72 -16.19 14.97 14.08
N GLN A 73 -15.14 14.79 14.86
CA GLN A 73 -14.74 15.69 15.95
C GLN A 73 -13.72 16.75 15.50
N GLY A 74 -13.19 16.62 14.29
CA GLY A 74 -12.10 17.45 13.79
C GLY A 74 -12.56 18.74 13.09
N PRO A 75 -11.62 19.70 12.91
CA PRO A 75 -11.91 20.97 12.28
C PRO A 75 -12.28 20.82 10.78
N ALA A 76 -11.79 19.79 10.10
CA ALA A 76 -12.12 19.51 8.71
C ALA A 76 -13.62 19.21 8.53
N TYR A 77 -14.19 18.37 9.40
CA TYR A 77 -15.64 18.11 9.38
C TYR A 77 -16.44 19.35 9.73
N ALA A 78 -16.05 20.09 10.77
CA ALA A 78 -16.75 21.33 11.17
C ALA A 78 -16.85 22.32 10.00
N ARG A 79 -15.80 22.43 9.17
CA ARG A 79 -15.76 23.30 7.98
C ARG A 79 -16.69 22.80 6.87
N LEU A 80 -16.78 21.49 6.66
CA LEU A 80 -17.55 20.90 5.55
C LEU A 80 -19.00 20.57 5.92
N LYS A 81 -19.35 20.49 7.19
CA LYS A 81 -20.61 19.94 7.71
C LYS A 81 -21.86 20.51 7.01
N ALA A 82 -21.92 21.82 6.84
CA ALA A 82 -23.08 22.46 6.21
C ALA A 82 -23.30 21.95 4.78
N GLY A 83 -22.24 21.96 3.96
CA GLY A 83 -22.32 21.46 2.58
C GLY A 83 -22.49 19.95 2.46
N LEU A 84 -21.99 19.16 3.43
CA LEU A 84 -22.18 17.71 3.44
C LEU A 84 -23.64 17.33 3.76
N ASN A 85 -24.32 18.05 4.66
CA ASN A 85 -25.69 17.74 5.07
C ASN A 85 -26.69 17.74 3.90
N ASP A 86 -26.43 18.47 2.83
CA ASP A 86 -27.28 18.51 1.65
C ASP A 86 -27.15 17.26 0.76
N HIS A 87 -26.12 16.44 0.99
CA HIS A 87 -25.78 15.31 0.11
C HIS A 87 -25.72 13.98 0.84
N ILE A 88 -25.36 13.97 2.14
CA ILE A 88 -25.13 12.75 2.92
C ILE A 88 -26.42 12.29 3.57
N ILE A 89 -26.87 11.08 3.22
CA ILE A 89 -28.09 10.48 3.75
C ILE A 89 -27.88 9.66 5.03
N GLY A 90 -26.62 9.32 5.35
CA GLY A 90 -26.26 8.56 6.55
C GLY A 90 -24.75 8.46 6.74
N TYR A 91 -24.40 7.95 7.93
CA TYR A 91 -22.99 7.81 8.37
C TYR A 91 -22.75 6.41 8.90
N GLU A 92 -21.63 5.79 8.54
CA GLU A 92 -21.09 4.60 9.18
C GLU A 92 -19.72 4.94 9.81
N ILE A 93 -19.64 4.71 11.13
CA ILE A 93 -18.42 5.00 11.89
C ILE A 93 -17.58 3.75 11.98
N VAL A 94 -16.35 3.82 11.47
CA VAL A 94 -15.39 2.72 11.45
C VAL A 94 -14.24 3.02 12.41
N SER A 95 -14.01 2.12 13.36
CA SER A 95 -12.95 2.25 14.39
C SER A 95 -11.84 1.19 14.28
N HIS A 96 -12.04 0.16 13.47
CA HIS A 96 -11.12 -0.97 13.26
C HIS A 96 -11.31 -1.57 11.85
N GLU A 97 -10.49 -2.55 11.49
CA GLU A 97 -10.68 -3.30 10.24
C GLU A 97 -12.00 -4.07 10.29
N ALA A 98 -12.87 -3.84 9.31
CA ALA A 98 -14.21 -4.42 9.31
C ALA A 98 -14.21 -5.94 9.14
N SER A 99 -15.08 -6.61 9.86
CA SER A 99 -15.37 -8.04 9.68
C SER A 99 -16.41 -8.26 8.57
N PRO A 100 -16.51 -9.49 8.02
CA PRO A 100 -17.58 -9.83 7.06
C PRO A 100 -18.97 -9.56 7.59
N ALA A 101 -19.22 -9.86 8.87
CA ALA A 101 -20.52 -9.66 9.51
C ALA A 101 -20.91 -8.17 9.62
N GLU A 102 -19.95 -7.29 9.92
CA GLU A 102 -20.19 -5.85 9.95
C GLU A 102 -20.53 -5.31 8.55
N ILE A 103 -19.79 -5.74 7.52
CA ILE A 103 -20.06 -5.36 6.13
C ILE A 103 -21.46 -5.84 5.73
N ASP A 104 -21.84 -7.07 6.03
CA ASP A 104 -23.16 -7.63 5.75
C ASP A 104 -24.26 -6.87 6.49
N GLY A 105 -24.00 -6.40 7.72
CA GLY A 105 -24.92 -5.56 8.50
C GLY A 105 -25.16 -4.19 7.84
N TRP A 106 -24.11 -3.54 7.30
CA TRP A 106 -24.25 -2.30 6.54
C TRP A 106 -24.98 -2.54 5.21
N VAL A 107 -24.66 -3.64 4.52
CA VAL A 107 -25.36 -4.03 3.28
C VAL A 107 -26.85 -4.24 3.52
N ALA A 108 -27.24 -4.92 4.60
CA ALA A 108 -28.65 -5.13 4.94
C ALA A 108 -29.39 -3.81 5.20
N ARG A 109 -28.72 -2.83 5.80
CA ARG A 109 -29.27 -1.50 6.12
C ARG A 109 -29.43 -0.61 4.91
N TRP A 110 -28.47 -0.61 3.99
CA TRP A 110 -28.35 0.42 2.97
C TRP A 110 -28.63 -0.05 1.53
N ARG A 111 -28.79 -1.34 1.28
CA ARG A 111 -29.07 -1.87 -0.06
C ARG A 111 -30.33 -1.24 -0.66
N GLY A 112 -30.21 -0.67 -1.86
CA GLY A 112 -31.29 0.00 -2.55
C GLY A 112 -31.56 1.44 -2.10
N HIS A 113 -30.79 1.98 -1.15
CA HIS A 113 -30.94 3.35 -0.65
C HIS A 113 -29.75 4.26 -0.98
N VAL A 114 -28.62 3.70 -1.44
CA VAL A 114 -27.36 4.40 -1.67
C VAL A 114 -26.90 4.19 -3.11
N ASP A 115 -26.49 5.26 -3.76
CA ASP A 115 -25.95 5.25 -5.13
C ASP A 115 -24.48 5.68 -5.19
N ARG A 116 -23.92 6.22 -4.10
CA ARG A 116 -22.51 6.64 -4.01
C ARG A 116 -22.02 6.52 -2.58
N VAL A 117 -20.73 6.25 -2.44
CA VAL A 117 -20.02 6.22 -1.14
C VAL A 117 -18.94 7.30 -1.11
N VAL A 118 -18.80 7.96 0.04
CA VAL A 118 -17.64 8.77 0.40
C VAL A 118 -16.98 8.11 1.59
N ALA A 119 -15.65 8.01 1.56
CA ALA A 119 -14.85 7.49 2.67
C ALA A 119 -13.81 8.51 3.11
N ILE A 120 -13.82 8.90 4.39
CA ILE A 120 -12.86 9.86 4.96
C ILE A 120 -12.23 9.23 6.21
N GLY A 121 -11.00 8.75 6.09
CA GLY A 121 -10.33 8.07 7.20
C GLY A 121 -9.03 7.37 6.83
N GLY A 122 -8.50 6.60 7.74
CA GLY A 122 -7.35 5.71 7.49
C GLY A 122 -7.74 4.46 6.71
N GLY A 123 -6.77 3.57 6.49
CA GLY A 123 -6.95 2.34 5.69
C GLY A 123 -8.18 1.52 6.06
N SER A 124 -8.45 1.32 7.36
CA SER A 124 -9.63 0.56 7.82
C SER A 124 -10.96 1.17 7.36
N VAL A 125 -11.07 2.51 7.37
CA VAL A 125 -12.26 3.23 6.88
C VAL A 125 -12.41 3.07 5.37
N LEU A 126 -11.31 3.26 4.63
CA LEU A 126 -11.30 3.17 3.18
C LEU A 126 -11.62 1.76 2.70
N ASP A 127 -11.05 0.74 3.35
CA ASP A 127 -11.32 -0.66 3.03
C ASP A 127 -12.74 -1.09 3.37
N ALA A 128 -13.28 -0.66 4.53
CA ALA A 128 -14.68 -0.88 4.90
C ALA A 128 -15.64 -0.30 3.86
N ALA A 129 -15.41 0.95 3.46
CA ALA A 129 -16.22 1.63 2.44
C ALA A 129 -16.12 0.97 1.07
N LYS A 130 -14.92 0.52 0.67
CA LYS A 130 -14.67 -0.21 -0.58
C LYS A 130 -15.38 -1.56 -0.57
N ALA A 131 -15.25 -2.32 0.53
CA ALA A 131 -15.93 -3.59 0.72
C ALA A 131 -17.45 -3.42 0.66
N PHE A 132 -18.00 -2.43 1.38
CA PHE A 132 -19.43 -2.11 1.34
C PHE A 132 -19.88 -1.73 -0.08
N SER A 133 -19.15 -0.83 -0.77
CA SER A 133 -19.49 -0.37 -2.12
C SER A 133 -19.62 -1.52 -3.11
N ALA A 134 -18.78 -2.54 -2.95
CA ALA A 134 -18.86 -3.77 -3.73
C ALA A 134 -20.01 -4.66 -3.26
N MET A 135 -20.04 -5.02 -1.97
CA MET A 135 -20.95 -6.06 -1.46
C MET A 135 -22.41 -5.64 -1.45
N VAL A 136 -22.72 -4.35 -1.41
CA VAL A 136 -24.10 -3.85 -1.57
C VAL A 136 -24.71 -4.19 -2.93
N GLN A 137 -23.86 -4.44 -3.93
CA GLN A 137 -24.23 -4.89 -5.28
C GLN A 137 -24.19 -6.42 -5.46
N HIS A 138 -23.68 -7.18 -4.47
CA HIS A 138 -23.55 -8.63 -4.54
C HIS A 138 -24.62 -9.35 -3.73
N PRO A 139 -25.18 -10.49 -4.21
CA PRO A 139 -26.33 -11.13 -3.57
C PRO A 139 -26.00 -11.99 -2.34
N LEU A 140 -24.76 -12.47 -2.21
CA LEU A 140 -24.36 -13.40 -1.15
C LEU A 140 -23.62 -12.68 -0.03
N PRO A 141 -23.45 -13.28 1.15
CA PRO A 141 -22.67 -12.73 2.26
C PRO A 141 -21.20 -12.51 1.87
N THR A 142 -20.58 -11.49 2.47
CA THR A 142 -19.22 -11.04 2.21
C THR A 142 -18.19 -12.17 2.27
N ALA A 143 -18.29 -13.05 3.26
CA ALA A 143 -17.35 -14.17 3.44
C ALA A 143 -17.24 -15.10 2.21
N ARG A 144 -18.31 -15.22 1.40
CA ARG A 144 -18.35 -16.05 0.19
C ARG A 144 -17.43 -15.52 -0.93
N TYR A 145 -17.05 -14.24 -0.88
CA TYR A 145 -16.24 -13.57 -1.89
C TYR A 145 -14.80 -13.29 -1.46
N LEU A 146 -14.45 -13.57 -0.19
CA LEU A 146 -13.10 -13.31 0.33
C LEU A 146 -12.05 -14.24 -0.30
N GLU A 147 -10.91 -13.68 -0.66
CA GLU A 147 -9.73 -14.48 -1.01
C GLU A 147 -9.43 -15.51 0.10
N LYS A 148 -8.88 -16.66 -0.25
CA LYS A 148 -8.49 -17.78 0.63
C LYS A 148 -9.63 -18.63 1.19
N VAL A 149 -10.79 -18.04 1.52
CA VAL A 149 -11.90 -18.78 2.19
C VAL A 149 -13.19 -18.78 1.40
N GLY A 150 -13.40 -17.78 0.54
CA GLY A 150 -14.61 -17.69 -0.29
C GLY A 150 -14.61 -18.70 -1.43
N ASP A 151 -15.81 -19.06 -1.87
CA ASP A 151 -16.07 -20.01 -2.95
C ASP A 151 -16.74 -19.37 -4.17
N THR A 152 -16.99 -18.07 -4.13
CA THR A 152 -17.72 -17.33 -5.16
C THR A 152 -16.85 -16.20 -5.72
N ALA A 153 -16.77 -16.12 -7.05
CA ALA A 153 -16.05 -15.06 -7.72
C ALA A 153 -16.75 -13.69 -7.56
N VAL A 154 -15.97 -12.66 -7.27
CA VAL A 154 -16.44 -11.27 -7.25
C VAL A 154 -16.86 -10.86 -8.67
N GLN A 155 -18.02 -10.20 -8.80
CA GLN A 155 -18.47 -9.63 -10.06
C GLN A 155 -17.88 -8.22 -10.29
N PRO A 156 -17.74 -7.75 -11.56
CA PRO A 156 -17.16 -6.44 -11.89
C PRO A 156 -18.14 -5.28 -11.65
N ILE A 157 -18.75 -5.24 -10.45
CA ILE A 157 -19.74 -4.22 -10.08
C ILE A 157 -19.43 -3.64 -8.70
N THR A 158 -19.60 -2.34 -8.55
CA THR A 158 -19.43 -1.60 -7.30
C THR A 158 -20.18 -0.26 -7.38
N LEU A 159 -20.50 0.35 -6.26
CA LEU A 159 -20.94 1.76 -6.24
C LEU A 159 -19.73 2.69 -6.48
N PRO A 160 -19.94 3.87 -7.08
CA PRO A 160 -18.93 4.92 -7.16
C PRO A 160 -18.42 5.29 -5.76
N LEU A 161 -17.10 5.35 -5.60
CA LEU A 161 -16.44 5.68 -4.34
C LEU A 161 -15.51 6.89 -4.48
N ILE A 162 -15.68 7.87 -3.58
CA ILE A 162 -14.72 8.96 -3.37
C ILE A 162 -13.92 8.64 -2.11
N ALA A 163 -12.63 8.41 -2.22
CA ALA A 163 -11.75 8.03 -1.12
C ALA A 163 -10.84 9.20 -0.71
N ILE A 164 -10.82 9.49 0.60
CA ILE A 164 -10.10 10.62 1.18
C ILE A 164 -9.28 10.10 2.37
N PRO A 165 -8.00 9.76 2.18
CA PRO A 165 -7.16 9.25 3.24
C PRO A 165 -6.83 10.33 4.28
N THR A 166 -6.87 9.94 5.58
CA THR A 166 -6.39 10.77 6.70
C THR A 166 -5.11 10.20 7.32
N THR A 167 -4.55 9.17 6.69
CA THR A 167 -3.23 8.58 6.99
C THR A 167 -2.49 8.36 5.68
N ALA A 168 -1.16 8.43 5.71
CA ALA A 168 -0.31 8.19 4.55
C ALA A 168 0.45 6.87 4.73
N GLY A 169 -0.18 5.75 4.38
CA GLY A 169 0.38 4.42 4.60
C GLY A 169 -0.13 3.39 3.61
N THR A 170 -1.37 2.97 3.76
CA THR A 170 -1.94 1.80 3.07
C THR A 170 -2.14 1.97 1.57
N GLY A 171 -2.29 3.21 1.07
CA GLY A 171 -2.66 3.47 -0.32
C GLY A 171 -4.04 2.93 -0.71
N SER A 172 -4.93 2.66 0.27
CA SER A 172 -6.24 2.06 0.02
C SER A 172 -7.12 2.93 -0.89
N GLU A 173 -6.88 4.24 -0.94
CA GLU A 173 -7.58 5.17 -1.84
C GLU A 173 -7.34 4.93 -3.34
N VAL A 174 -6.37 4.03 -3.68
CA VAL A 174 -6.02 3.74 -5.09
C VAL A 174 -5.84 2.24 -5.36
N THR A 175 -5.98 1.38 -4.36
CA THR A 175 -5.84 -0.06 -4.54
C THR A 175 -7.15 -0.75 -4.95
N GLN A 176 -7.01 -1.89 -5.61
CA GLN A 176 -8.13 -2.73 -6.09
C GLN A 176 -8.65 -3.72 -5.05
N ASN A 177 -8.08 -3.73 -3.84
CA ASN A 177 -8.47 -4.64 -2.76
C ASN A 177 -9.04 -3.88 -1.57
N ALA A 178 -9.93 -4.53 -0.86
CA ALA A 178 -10.41 -4.13 0.46
C ALA A 178 -10.04 -5.24 1.45
N VAL A 179 -9.26 -4.89 2.47
CA VAL A 179 -8.86 -5.82 3.53
C VAL A 179 -10.02 -5.98 4.50
N VAL A 180 -10.34 -7.23 4.81
CA VAL A 180 -11.39 -7.63 5.75
C VAL A 180 -10.73 -8.55 6.78
N THR A 181 -10.99 -8.30 8.06
CA THR A 181 -10.36 -9.02 9.17
C THR A 181 -11.40 -9.61 10.09
N ASP A 182 -11.29 -10.90 10.35
CA ASP A 182 -12.08 -11.60 11.34
C ASP A 182 -11.15 -12.42 12.24
N GLN A 183 -10.95 -11.93 13.47
CA GLN A 183 -10.11 -12.59 14.47
C GLN A 183 -10.90 -13.52 15.39
N ARG A 184 -12.23 -13.52 15.31
CA ARG A 184 -13.09 -14.25 16.26
C ARG A 184 -13.59 -15.56 15.69
N ASP A 185 -14.22 -15.52 14.52
CA ASP A 185 -14.94 -16.67 13.99
C ASP A 185 -14.08 -17.51 13.03
N ILE A 186 -13.51 -16.87 12.00
CA ILE A 186 -12.73 -17.58 10.96
C ILE A 186 -11.22 -17.36 11.03
N GLN A 187 -10.75 -16.49 11.92
CA GLN A 187 -9.33 -16.15 12.12
C GLN A 187 -8.62 -15.87 10.79
N ILE A 188 -9.09 -14.87 10.08
CA ILE A 188 -8.58 -14.51 8.77
C ILE A 188 -8.33 -13.00 8.64
N LYS A 189 -7.29 -12.65 7.90
CA LYS A 189 -7.10 -11.35 7.26
C LYS A 189 -6.96 -11.60 5.77
N ALA A 190 -7.98 -11.22 5.01
CA ALA A 190 -8.08 -11.48 3.59
C ALA A 190 -8.63 -10.27 2.85
N SER A 191 -8.63 -10.32 1.52
CA SER A 191 -9.15 -9.23 0.70
C SER A 191 -10.35 -9.66 -0.13
N LEU A 192 -11.28 -8.73 -0.31
CA LEU A 192 -12.08 -8.65 -1.51
C LEU A 192 -11.23 -7.97 -2.57
N ARG A 193 -11.15 -8.51 -3.79
CA ARG A 193 -10.29 -7.95 -4.83
C ARG A 193 -10.93 -8.01 -6.19
N HIS A 194 -10.98 -6.85 -6.84
CA HIS A 194 -11.31 -6.73 -8.25
C HIS A 194 -10.84 -5.35 -8.77
N PRO A 195 -10.37 -5.22 -10.04
CA PRO A 195 -9.96 -3.93 -10.62
C PRO A 195 -10.99 -2.81 -10.50
N VAL A 196 -12.28 -3.10 -10.59
CA VAL A 196 -13.36 -2.10 -10.46
C VAL A 196 -13.51 -1.55 -9.04
N PHE A 197 -12.84 -2.11 -8.04
CA PHE A 197 -12.88 -1.62 -6.65
C PHE A 197 -11.93 -0.46 -6.40
N VAL A 198 -11.08 -0.11 -7.37
CA VAL A 198 -10.30 1.12 -7.29
C VAL A 198 -11.27 2.30 -7.18
N PRO A 199 -11.17 3.14 -6.14
CA PRO A 199 -12.05 4.30 -5.99
C PRO A 199 -12.03 5.20 -7.22
N GLU A 200 -13.20 5.68 -7.65
CA GLU A 200 -13.33 6.56 -8.83
C GLU A 200 -12.52 7.85 -8.64
N VAL A 201 -12.63 8.43 -7.45
CA VAL A 201 -11.94 9.68 -7.09
C VAL A 201 -11.14 9.48 -5.82
N ALA A 202 -9.88 9.91 -5.82
CA ALA A 202 -9.08 10.11 -4.62
C ALA A 202 -8.86 11.61 -4.36
N ILE A 203 -9.01 12.05 -3.10
CA ILE A 203 -8.68 13.41 -2.66
C ILE A 203 -7.56 13.30 -1.62
N LEU A 204 -6.38 13.73 -2.00
CA LEU A 204 -5.13 13.61 -1.24
C LEU A 204 -4.78 14.97 -0.62
N ASP A 205 -5.31 15.23 0.56
CA ASP A 205 -5.10 16.49 1.31
C ASP A 205 -4.15 16.25 2.50
N ALA A 206 -2.92 16.70 2.38
CA ALA A 206 -1.91 16.53 3.42
C ALA A 206 -2.23 17.28 4.73
N ASP A 207 -3.12 18.27 4.72
CA ASP A 207 -3.57 18.92 5.94
C ASP A 207 -4.37 17.97 6.86
N LEU A 208 -4.89 16.86 6.33
CA LEU A 208 -5.54 15.80 7.11
C LEU A 208 -4.56 14.96 7.95
N LEU A 209 -3.25 15.06 7.70
CA LEU A 209 -2.22 14.42 8.51
C LEU A 209 -1.80 15.28 9.72
N LYS A 210 -2.20 16.56 9.76
CA LYS A 210 -1.85 17.47 10.87
C LYS A 210 -2.49 17.00 12.17
N GLY A 211 -1.69 17.03 13.24
CA GLY A 211 -2.13 16.59 14.56
C GLY A 211 -2.27 15.08 14.73
N ALA A 212 -1.86 14.29 13.74
CA ALA A 212 -1.75 12.85 13.90
C ALA A 212 -0.62 12.52 14.90
N PRO A 213 -0.83 11.55 15.82
CA PRO A 213 0.23 11.13 16.75
C PRO A 213 1.47 10.64 16.00
N ASP A 214 2.68 10.92 16.54
CA ASP A 214 3.95 10.50 15.96
C ASP A 214 4.00 9.02 15.61
N ARG A 215 3.45 8.15 16.49
CA ARG A 215 3.36 6.70 16.24
C ARG A 215 2.51 6.39 15.00
N VAL A 216 1.43 7.11 14.75
CA VAL A 216 0.58 6.93 13.56
C VAL A 216 1.34 7.38 12.32
N LEU A 217 1.98 8.56 12.35
CA LEU A 217 2.80 9.05 11.24
C LEU A 217 3.93 8.06 10.92
N ALA A 218 4.64 7.57 11.94
CA ALA A 218 5.74 6.64 11.78
C ALA A 218 5.30 5.27 11.22
N THR A 219 4.27 4.66 11.82
CA THR A 219 3.81 3.33 11.39
C THR A 219 3.16 3.35 10.02
N CYS A 220 2.38 4.39 9.68
CA CYS A 220 1.83 4.54 8.35
C CYS A 220 2.92 4.88 7.32
N GLY A 221 3.86 5.78 7.65
CA GLY A 221 4.96 6.11 6.74
C GLY A 221 5.83 4.91 6.41
N ILE A 222 6.19 4.09 7.39
CA ILE A 222 6.99 2.88 7.14
C ILE A 222 6.20 1.81 6.37
N ASP A 223 4.88 1.76 6.52
CA ASP A 223 4.01 0.92 5.70
C ASP A 223 4.06 1.35 4.23
N ALA A 224 3.89 2.65 3.95
CA ALA A 224 4.07 3.20 2.61
C ALA A 224 5.46 2.89 2.03
N PHE A 225 6.52 3.00 2.86
CA PHE A 225 7.86 2.62 2.45
C PHE A 225 7.94 1.15 2.05
N THR A 226 7.41 0.23 2.86
CA THR A 226 7.47 -1.20 2.57
C THR A 226 6.66 -1.57 1.31
N HIS A 227 5.53 -0.90 1.06
CA HIS A 227 4.76 -1.04 -0.18
C HIS A 227 5.61 -0.68 -1.41
N LEU A 228 6.23 0.49 -1.37
CA LEU A 228 7.10 0.98 -2.46
C LEU A 228 8.31 0.07 -2.66
N PHE A 229 8.96 -0.31 -1.56
CA PHE A 229 10.20 -1.08 -1.58
C PHE A 229 9.97 -2.51 -2.07
N GLU A 230 8.92 -3.20 -1.58
CA GLU A 230 8.56 -4.53 -2.07
C GLU A 230 8.06 -4.50 -3.52
N ALA A 231 7.29 -3.48 -3.92
CA ALA A 231 6.87 -3.31 -5.31
C ALA A 231 8.06 -3.05 -6.25
N TYR A 232 9.06 -2.27 -5.82
CA TYR A 232 10.30 -2.04 -6.57
C TYR A 232 11.11 -3.32 -6.77
N LEU A 233 11.21 -4.15 -5.71
CA LEU A 233 11.92 -5.43 -5.71
C LEU A 233 11.07 -6.62 -6.21
N SER A 234 9.82 -6.39 -6.62
CA SER A 234 8.91 -7.46 -7.01
C SER A 234 9.37 -8.18 -8.30
N GLY A 235 9.18 -9.49 -8.33
CA GLY A 235 9.34 -10.32 -9.52
C GLY A 235 8.32 -9.99 -10.63
N LYS A 236 7.17 -9.39 -10.28
CA LYS A 236 6.16 -8.85 -11.20
C LYS A 236 6.41 -7.38 -11.56
N GLY A 237 7.45 -6.76 -10.98
CA GLY A 237 7.78 -5.36 -11.25
C GLY A 237 8.11 -5.14 -12.73
N ASN A 238 7.50 -4.12 -13.30
CA ASN A 238 7.72 -3.68 -14.67
C ASN A 238 8.26 -2.23 -14.70
N LEU A 239 8.49 -1.69 -15.89
CA LEU A 239 9.03 -0.34 -16.03
C LEU A 239 8.17 0.71 -15.31
N PHE A 240 6.83 0.66 -15.47
CA PHE A 240 5.92 1.62 -14.84
C PHE A 240 5.99 1.52 -13.31
N THR A 241 5.80 0.32 -12.76
CA THR A 241 5.74 0.12 -11.31
C THR A 241 7.06 0.46 -10.63
N ARG A 242 8.21 0.13 -11.24
CA ARG A 242 9.53 0.49 -10.69
C ARG A 242 9.79 1.98 -10.71
N GLN A 243 9.39 2.71 -11.76
CA GLN A 243 9.56 4.16 -11.82
C GLN A 243 8.63 4.88 -10.81
N LEU A 244 7.39 4.42 -10.67
CA LEU A 244 6.46 4.96 -9.67
C LEU A 244 6.94 4.67 -8.25
N ALA A 245 7.37 3.44 -7.98
CA ALA A 245 7.93 3.05 -6.69
C ALA A 245 9.21 3.85 -6.37
N LEU A 246 10.12 4.05 -7.32
CA LEU A 246 11.30 4.89 -7.14
C LEU A 246 10.94 6.34 -6.82
N THR A 247 9.95 6.91 -7.53
CA THR A 247 9.47 8.25 -7.25
C THR A 247 8.91 8.35 -5.83
N GLY A 248 8.09 7.37 -5.42
CA GLY A 248 7.54 7.29 -4.06
C GLY A 248 8.62 7.14 -2.98
N LEU A 249 9.64 6.31 -3.22
CA LEU A 249 10.78 6.14 -2.30
C LEU A 249 11.57 7.45 -2.12
N ARG A 250 11.76 8.23 -3.18
CA ARG A 250 12.37 9.57 -3.08
C ARG A 250 11.51 10.52 -2.23
N GLN A 251 10.18 10.52 -2.44
CA GLN A 251 9.27 11.33 -1.63
C GLN A 251 9.34 10.92 -0.15
N PHE A 252 9.38 9.60 0.14
CA PHE A 252 9.55 9.09 1.50
C PHE A 252 10.84 9.57 2.14
N VAL A 253 11.99 9.41 1.46
CA VAL A 253 13.31 9.82 2.00
C VAL A 253 13.34 11.32 2.31
N GLN A 254 12.71 12.15 1.48
CA GLN A 254 12.58 13.59 1.72
C GLN A 254 11.66 13.92 2.89
N ALA A 255 10.56 13.17 3.04
CA ALA A 255 9.54 13.42 4.05
C ALA A 255 9.95 12.92 5.45
N TRP A 256 10.58 11.75 5.52
CA TRP A 256 10.76 10.99 6.75
C TRP A 256 11.42 11.78 7.90
N PRO A 257 12.51 12.56 7.70
CA PRO A 257 13.18 13.28 8.77
C PRO A 257 12.39 14.47 9.36
N ALA A 258 11.34 14.93 8.68
CA ALA A 258 10.60 16.14 9.06
C ALA A 258 9.09 15.91 9.24
N LEU A 259 8.63 14.65 9.14
CA LEU A 259 7.20 14.31 9.02
C LEU A 259 6.35 14.77 10.20
N ASN A 260 6.90 14.79 11.42
CA ASN A 260 6.21 15.22 12.65
C ASN A 260 6.46 16.69 13.04
N ARG A 261 7.16 17.47 12.21
CA ARG A 261 7.39 18.87 12.51
C ARG A 261 6.11 19.71 12.28
N GLU A 262 5.93 20.75 13.13
CA GLU A 262 4.77 21.66 13.07
C GLU A 262 5.12 23.00 12.39
N ASP A 263 5.99 22.96 11.38
CA ASP A 263 6.41 24.10 10.59
C ASP A 263 6.24 23.84 9.07
N ALA A 264 6.70 24.76 8.23
CA ALA A 264 6.63 24.65 6.78
C ALA A 264 7.37 23.40 6.24
N ALA A 265 8.45 22.96 6.90
CA ALA A 265 9.15 21.74 6.52
C ALA A 265 8.30 20.48 6.82
N GLY A 266 7.59 20.45 7.96
CA GLY A 266 6.65 19.40 8.28
C GLY A 266 5.44 19.39 7.34
N ASP A 267 4.94 20.55 6.92
CA ASP A 267 3.87 20.66 5.92
C ASP A 267 4.30 20.04 4.58
N ALA A 268 5.49 20.37 4.10
CA ALA A 268 6.06 19.80 2.88
C ALA A 268 6.33 18.29 3.02
N ALA A 269 6.78 17.83 4.20
CA ALA A 269 6.99 16.43 4.49
C ALA A 269 5.69 15.62 4.46
N ARG A 270 4.60 16.13 5.05
CA ARG A 270 3.28 15.47 4.99
C ARG A 270 2.74 15.40 3.56
N GLU A 271 2.95 16.43 2.75
CA GLU A 271 2.58 16.42 1.33
C GLU A 271 3.37 15.36 0.54
N ALA A 272 4.69 15.30 0.74
CA ALA A 272 5.55 14.30 0.13
C ALA A 272 5.18 12.86 0.59
N MET A 273 4.86 12.67 1.89
CA MET A 273 4.44 11.38 2.42
C MET A 273 3.08 10.93 1.87
N MET A 274 2.12 11.85 1.72
CA MET A 274 0.83 11.54 1.10
C MET A 274 1.02 11.06 -0.34
N MET A 275 1.91 11.72 -1.11
CA MET A 275 2.26 11.29 -2.47
C MET A 275 2.97 9.93 -2.45
N ALA A 276 3.90 9.69 -1.52
CA ALA A 276 4.59 8.41 -1.37
C ALA A 276 3.60 7.26 -1.11
N SER A 277 2.64 7.46 -0.20
CA SER A 277 1.58 6.49 0.10
C SER A 277 0.73 6.15 -1.13
N TRP A 278 0.26 7.16 -1.85
CA TRP A 278 -0.53 6.96 -3.07
C TRP A 278 0.25 6.22 -4.15
N LEU A 279 1.53 6.61 -4.40
CA LEU A 279 2.41 5.91 -5.34
C LEU A 279 2.69 4.46 -4.91
N GLY A 280 2.78 4.21 -3.60
CA GLY A 280 2.84 2.87 -3.02
C GLY A 280 1.61 2.04 -3.39
N GLY A 281 0.42 2.60 -3.22
CA GLY A 281 -0.85 1.96 -3.59
C GLY A 281 -0.96 1.63 -5.08
N VAL A 282 -0.58 2.56 -5.97
CA VAL A 282 -0.53 2.32 -7.43
C VAL A 282 0.47 1.21 -7.77
N SER A 283 1.66 1.27 -7.17
CA SER A 283 2.74 0.31 -7.46
C SER A 283 2.37 -1.11 -6.99
N LEU A 284 1.87 -1.25 -5.76
CA LEU A 284 1.48 -2.56 -5.21
C LEU A 284 0.29 -3.19 -5.94
N SER A 285 -0.64 -2.38 -6.46
CA SER A 285 -1.80 -2.88 -7.20
C SER A 285 -1.40 -3.63 -8.47
N SER A 286 -0.28 -3.27 -9.07
CA SER A 286 0.21 -3.88 -10.32
C SER A 286 1.39 -4.85 -10.10
N ALA A 287 2.36 -4.49 -9.25
CA ALA A 287 3.53 -5.32 -8.97
C ALA A 287 3.30 -6.35 -7.85
N GLY A 288 2.30 -6.15 -7.02
CA GLY A 288 2.10 -6.92 -5.79
C GLY A 288 3.18 -6.63 -4.75
N LEU A 289 3.10 -7.35 -3.63
CA LEU A 289 3.98 -7.21 -2.47
C LEU A 289 4.83 -8.48 -2.28
N GLY A 290 5.78 -8.43 -1.36
CA GLY A 290 6.74 -9.50 -1.10
C GLY A 290 6.53 -10.22 0.24
N VAL A 291 7.65 -10.75 0.78
CA VAL A 291 7.67 -11.59 1.98
C VAL A 291 7.27 -10.84 3.26
N ILE A 292 7.59 -9.54 3.37
CA ILE A 292 7.17 -8.72 4.53
C ILE A 292 5.66 -8.82 4.69
N HIS A 293 4.91 -8.50 3.63
CA HIS A 293 3.45 -8.59 3.62
C HIS A 293 2.92 -10.02 3.56
N GLY A 294 3.74 -10.98 3.15
CA GLY A 294 3.44 -12.41 3.22
C GLY A 294 3.34 -12.90 4.66
N ILE A 295 4.20 -12.38 5.55
CA ILE A 295 4.20 -12.67 6.99
C ILE A 295 3.18 -11.78 7.71
N ALA A 296 3.18 -10.46 7.43
CA ALA A 296 2.35 -9.48 8.12
C ALA A 296 0.85 -9.75 8.00
N GLY A 297 0.38 -10.24 6.86
CA GLY A 297 -1.01 -10.62 6.66
C GLY A 297 -1.47 -11.75 7.59
N GLU A 298 -0.64 -12.77 7.77
CA GLU A 298 -0.96 -13.90 8.65
C GLU A 298 -0.90 -13.51 10.13
N LEU A 299 0.09 -12.67 10.50
CA LEU A 299 0.21 -12.17 11.86
C LEU A 299 -1.00 -11.32 12.26
N GLY A 300 -1.48 -10.45 11.35
CA GLY A 300 -2.68 -9.64 11.56
C GLY A 300 -3.99 -10.44 11.68
N ALA A 301 -4.02 -11.69 11.20
CA ALA A 301 -5.17 -12.56 11.36
C ALA A 301 -5.37 -13.07 12.81
N ILE A 302 -4.30 -13.16 13.59
CA ILE A 302 -4.33 -13.73 14.96
C ILE A 302 -4.05 -12.71 16.07
N LYS A 303 -3.46 -11.57 15.76
CA LYS A 303 -3.13 -10.53 16.74
C LYS A 303 -3.59 -9.15 16.24
N PRO A 304 -4.11 -8.30 17.12
CA PRO A 304 -4.56 -6.94 16.79
C PRO A 304 -3.36 -5.96 16.70
N PHE A 305 -2.32 -6.33 15.98
CA PHE A 305 -1.17 -5.44 15.78
C PHE A 305 -1.45 -4.39 14.72
N HIS A 306 -0.90 -3.21 14.93
CA HIS A 306 -0.93 -2.18 13.90
C HIS A 306 -0.13 -2.66 12.67
N HIS A 307 -0.77 -2.72 11.50
CA HIS A 307 -0.19 -3.34 10.30
C HIS A 307 1.15 -2.74 9.90
N GLY A 308 1.24 -1.41 9.83
CA GLY A 308 2.50 -0.74 9.47
C GLY A 308 3.61 -0.95 10.50
N GLU A 309 3.28 -1.16 11.79
CA GLU A 309 4.27 -1.55 12.80
C GLU A 309 4.83 -2.95 12.51
N VAL A 310 3.97 -3.90 12.16
CA VAL A 310 4.39 -5.24 11.78
C VAL A 310 5.30 -5.21 10.56
N CYS A 311 4.92 -4.47 9.53
CA CYS A 311 5.74 -4.30 8.32
C CYS A 311 7.09 -3.67 8.65
N GLY A 312 7.12 -2.62 9.48
CA GLY A 312 8.35 -1.96 9.91
C GLY A 312 9.28 -2.87 10.70
N ARG A 313 8.75 -3.70 11.62
CA ARG A 313 9.54 -4.69 12.37
C ARG A 313 10.17 -5.73 11.46
N LEU A 314 9.42 -6.25 10.49
CA LEU A 314 9.90 -7.24 9.52
C LEU A 314 10.87 -6.65 8.48
N LEU A 315 10.81 -5.34 8.23
CA LEU A 315 11.70 -4.67 7.29
C LEU A 315 13.17 -4.80 7.68
N PHE A 316 13.52 -4.68 8.96
CA PHE A 316 14.91 -4.70 9.40
C PHE A 316 15.58 -6.06 9.18
N PRO A 317 15.01 -7.21 9.62
CA PRO A 317 15.57 -8.52 9.27
C PRO A 317 15.52 -8.81 7.76
N PHE A 318 14.54 -8.27 7.04
CA PHE A 318 14.52 -8.38 5.57
C PHE A 318 15.70 -7.66 4.92
N LEU A 319 16.10 -6.48 5.42
CA LEU A 319 17.27 -5.75 4.94
C LEU A 319 18.58 -6.51 5.21
N ASP A 320 18.66 -7.27 6.32
CA ASP A 320 19.79 -8.17 6.57
C ASP A 320 19.84 -9.29 5.51
N LEU A 321 18.73 -9.95 5.24
CA LEU A 321 18.65 -10.97 4.17
C LEU A 321 19.00 -10.41 2.78
N LEU A 322 18.62 -9.17 2.49
CA LEU A 322 19.00 -8.51 1.24
C LEU A 322 20.50 -8.22 1.15
N SER A 323 21.12 -7.85 2.27
CA SER A 323 22.57 -7.64 2.35
C SER A 323 23.36 -8.89 1.99
N ASP A 324 22.87 -10.05 2.44
CA ASP A 324 23.49 -11.35 2.23
C ASP A 324 23.02 -12.04 0.93
N SER A 325 22.13 -11.39 0.18
CA SER A 325 21.53 -11.99 -1.02
C SER A 325 22.57 -12.22 -2.13
N GLU A 326 22.62 -13.44 -2.65
CA GLU A 326 23.39 -13.80 -3.84
C GLU A 326 22.59 -13.65 -5.15
N GLN A 327 21.32 -13.30 -5.08
CA GLN A 327 20.45 -13.18 -6.24
C GLN A 327 20.86 -11.96 -7.10
N PRO A 328 21.31 -12.15 -8.36
CA PRO A 328 21.93 -11.07 -9.13
C PRO A 328 20.99 -9.88 -9.40
N LEU A 329 19.70 -10.14 -9.65
CA LEU A 329 18.73 -9.08 -9.91
C LEU A 329 18.41 -8.26 -8.67
N GLN A 330 18.35 -8.88 -7.48
CA GLN A 330 18.18 -8.13 -6.22
C GLN A 330 19.36 -7.21 -5.96
N ARG A 331 20.59 -7.73 -6.10
CA ARG A 331 21.82 -6.93 -5.97
C ARG A 331 21.84 -5.75 -6.95
N LYS A 332 21.50 -6.01 -8.22
CA LYS A 332 21.41 -4.99 -9.25
C LYS A 332 20.41 -3.90 -8.88
N LEU A 333 19.19 -4.29 -8.50
CA LEU A 333 18.12 -3.34 -8.14
C LEU A 333 18.50 -2.51 -6.91
N MET A 334 19.15 -3.10 -5.89
CA MET A 334 19.62 -2.36 -4.73
C MET A 334 20.76 -1.40 -5.08
N ALA A 335 21.70 -1.80 -5.92
CA ALA A 335 22.78 -0.94 -6.40
C ALA A 335 22.29 0.22 -7.28
N GLU A 336 21.22 0.01 -8.06
CA GLU A 336 20.57 1.05 -8.85
C GLU A 336 19.72 1.99 -8.00
N LEU A 337 19.07 1.48 -6.96
CA LEU A 337 18.20 2.24 -6.06
C LEU A 337 19.00 3.21 -5.19
N HIS A 338 20.08 2.75 -4.57
CA HIS A 338 20.83 3.52 -3.58
C HIS A 338 21.24 4.92 -4.06
N PRO A 339 21.90 5.12 -5.21
CA PRO A 339 22.31 6.45 -5.70
C PRO A 339 21.13 7.32 -6.16
N GLN A 340 19.93 6.75 -6.25
CA GLN A 340 18.71 7.51 -6.55
C GLN A 340 18.08 8.10 -5.29
N LEU A 341 18.42 7.57 -4.11
CA LEU A 341 17.89 7.98 -2.82
C LEU A 341 18.89 8.78 -1.99
N PHE A 342 20.17 8.46 -2.11
CA PHE A 342 21.25 8.97 -1.26
C PHE A 342 22.46 9.42 -2.09
N SER A 343 23.16 10.46 -1.60
CA SER A 343 24.39 10.98 -2.22
C SER A 343 25.64 10.22 -1.77
N GLU A 344 25.60 9.59 -0.61
CA GLU A 344 26.67 8.83 -0.04
C GLU A 344 26.87 7.50 -0.80
N THR A 345 28.12 7.12 -0.99
CA THR A 345 28.46 5.82 -1.62
C THR A 345 28.62 4.72 -0.57
N THR A 346 28.21 3.51 -0.90
CA THR A 346 28.34 2.34 -0.01
C THR A 346 28.48 1.06 -0.80
N ASP A 347 29.23 0.11 -0.23
CA ASP A 347 29.32 -1.26 -0.76
C ASP A 347 28.14 -2.14 -0.28
N SER A 348 27.36 -1.68 0.70
CA SER A 348 26.23 -2.39 1.28
C SER A 348 24.96 -1.53 1.35
N PRO A 349 24.24 -1.33 0.21
CA PRO A 349 23.07 -0.48 0.13
C PRO A 349 21.95 -0.84 1.12
N ALA A 350 21.72 -2.14 1.39
CA ALA A 350 20.70 -2.59 2.33
C ALA A 350 21.03 -2.24 3.77
N GLN A 351 22.29 -2.40 4.20
CA GLN A 351 22.74 -2.02 5.54
C GLN A 351 22.74 -0.50 5.73
N PHE A 352 23.14 0.25 4.71
CA PHE A 352 23.04 1.72 4.75
C PHE A 352 21.60 2.17 4.98
N LEU A 353 20.65 1.63 4.20
CA LEU A 353 19.23 1.95 4.31
C LEU A 353 18.69 1.58 5.70
N LYS A 354 19.08 0.42 6.24
CA LYS A 354 18.70 -0.01 7.60
C LYS A 354 19.14 1.00 8.66
N GLN A 355 20.42 1.40 8.62
CA GLN A 355 20.98 2.38 9.56
C GLN A 355 20.32 3.75 9.41
N TRP A 356 20.11 4.21 8.19
CA TRP A 356 19.46 5.48 7.90
C TRP A 356 18.02 5.52 8.47
N LEU A 357 17.23 4.48 8.25
CA LEU A 357 15.87 4.38 8.80
C LEU A 357 15.86 4.43 10.33
N GLN A 358 16.81 3.77 10.99
CA GLN A 358 16.93 3.78 12.45
C GLN A 358 17.33 5.15 13.00
N GLN A 359 18.25 5.84 12.33
CA GLN A 359 18.73 7.17 12.75
C GLN A 359 17.69 8.27 12.56
N GLN A 360 16.86 8.16 11.52
CA GLN A 360 15.83 9.17 11.18
C GLN A 360 14.44 8.83 11.76
N ALA A 361 14.34 7.84 12.64
CA ALA A 361 13.08 7.42 13.20
C ALA A 361 12.40 8.53 14.02
N ILE A 362 11.13 8.79 13.74
CA ILE A 362 10.30 9.73 14.51
C ILE A 362 10.08 9.18 15.92
N THR A 363 9.81 7.87 16.02
CA THR A 363 9.61 7.13 17.27
C THR A 363 10.08 5.69 17.08
N PRO A 364 10.80 5.11 18.05
CA PRO A 364 11.37 3.75 17.95
C PRO A 364 10.33 2.66 18.22
N PHE A 365 9.28 2.56 17.38
CA PHE A 365 8.18 1.59 17.55
C PHE A 365 8.59 0.13 17.36
N TRP A 366 9.76 -0.13 16.78
CA TRP A 366 10.30 -1.48 16.57
C TRP A 366 11.16 -2.03 17.71
N GLN A 367 11.40 -1.25 18.78
CA GLN A 367 12.23 -1.67 19.90
C GLN A 367 11.44 -2.46 20.96
N ASP A 368 10.18 -2.07 21.19
CA ASP A 368 9.28 -2.69 22.15
C ASP A 368 8.05 -3.27 21.46
N GLY A 369 7.71 -4.51 21.74
CA GLY A 369 6.56 -5.14 21.12
C GLY A 369 6.05 -6.36 21.89
N PRO A 370 4.81 -6.75 21.70
CA PRO A 370 4.26 -7.94 22.31
C PRO A 370 4.98 -9.17 21.81
N SER A 371 5.16 -10.17 22.69
CA SER A 371 5.74 -11.46 22.36
C SER A 371 4.79 -12.32 21.48
N LEU A 372 5.38 -13.29 20.80
CA LEU A 372 4.67 -14.36 20.09
C LEU A 372 5.00 -15.70 20.76
N SER A 373 4.01 -16.55 20.95
CA SER A 373 4.24 -17.92 21.36
C SER A 373 4.78 -18.76 20.20
N ARG A 374 5.47 -19.87 20.50
CA ARG A 374 5.91 -20.82 19.47
C ARG A 374 4.76 -21.33 18.61
N ALA A 375 3.60 -21.58 19.20
CA ALA A 375 2.42 -22.05 18.47
C ALA A 375 1.91 -21.01 17.46
N GLU A 376 1.93 -19.72 17.82
CA GLU A 376 1.59 -18.62 16.91
C GLU A 376 2.60 -18.50 15.76
N VAL A 377 3.89 -18.61 16.04
CA VAL A 377 4.93 -18.61 15.00
C VAL A 377 4.73 -19.77 14.03
N GLU A 378 4.48 -21.00 14.52
CA GLU A 378 4.19 -22.17 13.70
C GLU A 378 2.93 -21.96 12.84
N TRP A 379 1.88 -21.36 13.41
CA TRP A 379 0.63 -21.04 12.70
C TRP A 379 0.89 -20.03 11.56
N ILE A 380 1.67 -18.97 11.81
CA ILE A 380 2.06 -17.97 10.81
C ILE A 380 2.86 -18.64 9.68
N LEU A 381 3.91 -19.40 10.03
CA LEU A 381 4.82 -20.03 9.08
C LEU A 381 4.14 -21.10 8.21
N ALA A 382 3.06 -21.70 8.69
CA ALA A 382 2.27 -22.65 7.90
C ALA A 382 1.48 -21.97 6.75
N ARG A 383 1.28 -20.64 6.81
CA ARG A 383 0.44 -19.86 5.89
C ARG A 383 1.21 -18.77 5.15
N ALA A 384 2.26 -18.23 5.76
CA ALA A 384 3.11 -17.19 5.18
C ALA A 384 3.79 -17.68 3.89
N ASN A 385 4.02 -16.75 2.99
CA ASN A 385 4.70 -17.04 1.73
C ASN A 385 5.44 -15.80 1.21
N SER A 386 6.29 -15.99 0.22
CA SER A 386 7.11 -14.93 -0.39
C SER A 386 6.34 -14.03 -1.37
N LYS A 387 5.04 -14.28 -1.59
CA LYS A 387 4.19 -13.56 -2.56
C LYS A 387 4.91 -13.35 -3.91
N ASN A 388 5.14 -12.08 -4.27
CA ASN A 388 5.75 -11.72 -5.54
C ASN A 388 7.25 -11.33 -5.40
N SER A 389 7.90 -11.72 -4.31
CA SER A 389 9.34 -11.49 -4.14
C SER A 389 10.14 -12.14 -5.28
N LEU A 390 11.27 -11.52 -5.65
CA LEU A 390 12.22 -12.10 -6.63
C LEU A 390 12.84 -13.42 -6.15
N VAL A 391 12.92 -13.59 -4.84
CA VAL A 391 13.44 -14.79 -4.16
C VAL A 391 12.30 -15.49 -3.44
N ASN A 392 12.25 -16.79 -3.54
CA ASN A 392 11.36 -17.60 -2.70
C ASN A 392 12.07 -17.86 -1.36
N TYR A 393 11.71 -17.09 -0.32
CA TYR A 393 12.29 -17.22 1.01
C TYR A 393 11.83 -18.52 1.66
N SER A 394 12.79 -19.24 2.26
CA SER A 394 12.52 -20.50 2.94
C SER A 394 11.74 -20.28 4.26
N ARG A 395 11.16 -21.37 4.78
CA ARG A 395 10.50 -21.33 6.09
C ARG A 395 11.45 -20.84 7.20
N GLU A 396 12.71 -21.30 7.17
CA GLU A 396 13.76 -20.95 8.13
C GLU A 396 14.11 -19.46 8.04
N GLN A 397 14.19 -18.91 6.85
CA GLN A 397 14.41 -17.47 6.65
C GLN A 397 13.24 -16.64 7.17
N MET A 398 12.00 -17.03 6.91
CA MET A 398 10.82 -16.35 7.45
C MET A 398 10.75 -16.49 8.98
N GLN A 399 11.10 -17.65 9.53
CA GLN A 399 11.19 -17.86 10.99
C GLN A 399 12.24 -16.96 11.62
N MET A 400 13.40 -16.82 10.99
CA MET A 400 14.46 -15.89 11.43
C MET A 400 13.98 -14.43 11.43
N MET A 401 13.28 -14.00 10.37
CA MET A 401 12.69 -12.65 10.32
C MET A 401 11.73 -12.39 11.49
N ILE A 402 10.88 -13.37 11.81
CA ILE A 402 9.94 -13.26 12.94
C ILE A 402 10.69 -13.22 14.27
N ALA A 403 11.68 -14.11 14.47
CA ALA A 403 12.44 -14.19 15.71
C ALA A 403 13.33 -12.96 16.00
N GLN A 404 13.75 -12.24 14.96
CA GLN A 404 14.45 -10.96 15.10
C GLN A 404 13.50 -9.78 15.36
N ALA A 405 12.25 -9.89 14.94
CA ALA A 405 11.26 -8.83 15.07
C ALA A 405 10.43 -8.92 16.36
N TRP A 406 10.29 -10.10 16.98
CA TRP A 406 9.54 -10.34 18.22
C TRP A 406 10.26 -11.28 19.17
N GLU A 407 10.03 -11.07 20.47
CA GLU A 407 10.36 -12.06 21.51
C GLU A 407 9.46 -13.29 21.32
N ILE A 408 10.08 -14.49 21.31
CA ILE A 408 9.35 -15.74 21.17
C ILE A 408 9.28 -16.43 22.56
N THR A 409 8.07 -16.57 23.07
CA THR A 409 7.81 -17.26 24.34
C THR A 409 7.55 -18.76 24.14
N ALA A 410 7.64 -19.52 25.23
CA ALA A 410 7.50 -20.97 25.22
C ALA A 410 6.12 -21.44 24.71
#